data_0297f731d92f3a9ef37a8c46289ad34f
#
_entry.id   0297f731d92f3a9ef37a8c46289ad34f
#
_cell.length_a   1.000
_cell.length_b   1.000
_cell.length_c   1.000
_cell.angle_alpha   90.00
_cell.angle_beta   90.00
_cell.angle_gamma   90.00
#
_symmetry.space_group_name_H-M   'P 1'
#
loop_
_entity.id
_entity.type
_entity.pdbx_description
1 polymer ?
#
loop_
_entity_poly.entity_id
_entity_poly.type
_entity_poly.pdbx_seq_one_letter_code
_entity_poly.pdbx_strand_id
1 'polypeptide(L)'
;MALKKVKRKPVSVNPGILLLYGAPKVGKTTMLSSLKDCLFIDTEKGSNMLEGYFHSVNSKQDLLDFYKEAADGHEYKYFALDTIDKLVEWTEREVCQEYQIESINDLPYGKGYGLVRQRTINNIKKLQTLCPNVIVIGHRKTAASVENSTAIEPESLDLSGKLKNLIMAQCDAIGYMFRDEDDALMVSFKAKQAVEAGSRCNHLKGEIFPFDWNKIYIKEKK
;
A
#
# COMPACT_ATOMS: atom_id res chain seq x y z
N MET A 1 9.94 -22.69 -35.17
CA MET A 1 10.91 -22.53 -34.05
C MET A 1 10.35 -23.21 -32.82
N ALA A 2 11.12 -24.07 -32.15
CA ALA A 2 10.67 -24.68 -30.87
C ALA A 2 10.92 -23.70 -29.72
N LEU A 3 9.95 -23.63 -28.78
CA LEU A 3 10.10 -22.83 -27.56
C LEU A 3 11.26 -23.38 -26.71
N LYS A 4 12.24 -22.52 -26.37
CA LYS A 4 13.35 -22.91 -25.51
C LYS A 4 12.89 -22.99 -24.05
N LYS A 5 13.17 -24.12 -23.37
CA LYS A 5 12.95 -24.27 -21.93
C LYS A 5 14.05 -23.52 -21.18
N VAL A 6 13.75 -22.31 -20.70
CA VAL A 6 14.68 -21.51 -19.88
C VAL A 6 14.10 -21.41 -18.46
N LYS A 7 14.83 -21.94 -17.47
CA LYS A 7 14.48 -21.78 -16.06
C LYS A 7 15.01 -20.43 -15.56
N ARG A 8 14.12 -19.53 -15.21
CA ARG A 8 14.46 -18.19 -14.64
C ARG A 8 14.67 -18.30 -13.14
N LYS A 9 15.74 -17.68 -12.62
CA LYS A 9 15.90 -17.44 -11.18
C LYS A 9 15.01 -16.26 -10.75
N PRO A 10 14.61 -16.18 -9.47
CA PRO A 10 13.96 -14.97 -8.94
C PRO A 10 14.83 -13.73 -9.20
N VAL A 11 14.19 -12.63 -9.56
CA VAL A 11 14.90 -11.34 -9.81
C VAL A 11 15.12 -10.59 -8.50
N SER A 12 14.21 -10.74 -7.54
CA SER A 12 14.32 -10.15 -6.20
C SER A 12 13.84 -11.14 -5.16
N VAL A 13 14.37 -11.03 -3.96
CA VAL A 13 13.96 -11.80 -2.78
C VAL A 13 12.96 -10.98 -1.95
N ASN A 14 13.14 -9.66 -1.92
CA ASN A 14 12.34 -8.72 -1.16
C ASN A 14 11.15 -8.19 -1.97
N PRO A 15 10.07 -7.70 -1.31
CA PRO A 15 8.93 -7.13 -2.01
C PRO A 15 9.32 -5.79 -2.66
N GLY A 16 9.05 -5.63 -3.97
CA GLY A 16 9.14 -4.36 -4.66
C GLY A 16 7.96 -3.45 -4.33
N ILE A 17 6.75 -4.02 -4.17
CA ILE A 17 5.57 -3.33 -3.64
C ILE A 17 5.09 -4.08 -2.40
N LEU A 18 5.18 -3.41 -1.25
CA LEU A 18 4.68 -3.89 0.04
C LEU A 18 3.44 -3.10 0.44
N LEU A 19 2.32 -3.75 0.65
CA LEU A 19 1.14 -3.16 1.28
C LEU A 19 1.13 -3.51 2.77
N LEU A 20 1.03 -2.49 3.63
CA LEU A 20 0.79 -2.64 5.06
C LEU A 20 -0.52 -1.95 5.42
N TYR A 21 -1.43 -2.67 6.06
CA TYR A 21 -2.69 -2.09 6.50
C TYR A 21 -3.03 -2.52 7.93
N GLY A 22 -3.84 -1.72 8.62
CA GLY A 22 -4.23 -2.00 10.00
C GLY A 22 -5.10 -0.88 10.56
N ALA A 23 -5.54 -1.06 11.80
CA ALA A 23 -6.36 -0.08 12.50
C ALA A 23 -5.70 1.31 12.56
N PRO A 24 -6.48 2.40 12.62
CA PRO A 24 -5.95 3.70 12.99
C PRO A 24 -5.14 3.60 14.30
N LYS A 25 -4.02 4.32 14.37
CA LYS A 25 -3.13 4.39 15.55
C LYS A 25 -2.47 3.06 15.98
N VAL A 26 -2.52 2.01 15.17
CA VAL A 26 -1.83 0.74 15.46
C VAL A 26 -0.30 0.89 15.47
N GLY A 27 0.24 1.94 14.84
CA GLY A 27 1.68 2.22 14.78
C GLY A 27 2.27 2.20 13.36
N LYS A 28 1.44 2.24 12.30
CA LYS A 28 1.88 2.19 10.89
C LYS A 28 2.94 3.25 10.57
N THR A 29 2.62 4.52 10.75
CA THR A 29 3.51 5.65 10.48
C THR A 29 4.75 5.63 11.39
N THR A 30 4.58 5.25 12.67
CA THR A 30 5.71 5.13 13.61
C THR A 30 6.73 4.08 13.14
N MET A 31 6.28 2.94 12.61
CA MET A 31 7.19 1.92 12.10
C MET A 31 7.93 2.40 10.85
N LEU A 32 7.28 3.19 10.02
CA LEU A 32 7.94 3.77 8.87
C LEU A 32 9.15 4.62 9.30
N SER A 33 9.04 5.48 10.32
CA SER A 33 10.14 6.35 10.76
C SER A 33 11.40 5.59 11.20
N SER A 34 11.28 4.31 11.53
CA SER A 34 12.43 3.45 11.84
C SER A 34 13.12 2.85 10.61
N LEU A 35 12.57 2.99 9.41
CA LEU A 35 13.15 2.47 8.17
C LEU A 35 14.17 3.45 7.59
N LYS A 36 15.44 3.06 7.58
CA LYS A 36 16.53 3.89 7.02
C LYS A 36 16.37 4.06 5.51
N ASP A 37 16.78 5.22 5.02
CA ASP A 37 16.75 5.57 3.58
C ASP A 37 15.32 5.53 2.99
N CYS A 38 14.30 5.79 3.82
CA CYS A 38 12.90 5.86 3.42
C CYS A 38 12.42 7.30 3.34
N LEU A 39 11.85 7.70 2.21
CA LEU A 39 11.11 8.94 2.06
C LEU A 39 9.61 8.66 2.20
N PHE A 40 8.98 9.41 3.10
CA PHE A 40 7.53 9.33 3.33
C PHE A 40 6.82 10.36 2.49
N ILE A 41 5.89 9.91 1.68
CA ILE A 41 4.92 10.73 0.98
C ILE A 41 3.73 10.86 1.94
N ASP A 42 3.80 11.90 2.81
CA ASP A 42 2.82 12.13 3.87
C ASP A 42 1.60 12.87 3.29
N THR A 43 0.47 12.17 3.26
CA THR A 43 -0.78 12.69 2.71
C THR A 43 -1.79 13.09 3.80
N GLU A 44 -1.53 12.76 5.07
CA GLU A 44 -2.46 12.95 6.19
C GLU A 44 -1.95 13.92 7.27
N LYS A 45 -0.71 14.42 7.13
CA LYS A 45 -0.03 15.26 8.14
C LYS A 45 0.11 14.56 9.51
N GLY A 46 0.11 13.23 9.51
CA GLY A 46 0.24 12.41 10.72
C GLY A 46 1.67 12.33 11.24
N SER A 47 2.64 12.82 10.48
CA SER A 47 4.07 12.67 10.74
C SER A 47 4.68 13.73 11.68
N ASN A 48 3.94 14.76 12.08
CA ASN A 48 4.46 15.91 12.83
C ASN A 48 5.15 15.57 14.16
N MET A 49 4.95 14.36 14.70
CA MET A 49 5.55 13.87 15.95
C MET A 49 6.66 12.85 15.70
N LEU A 50 7.07 12.64 14.45
CA LEU A 50 8.03 11.61 14.09
C LEU A 50 9.27 12.23 13.45
N GLU A 51 10.42 11.62 13.72
CA GLU A 51 11.67 11.93 13.03
C GLU A 51 11.78 11.09 11.75
N GLY A 52 12.18 11.72 10.63
CA GLY A 52 12.34 11.01 9.36
C GLY A 52 12.38 11.98 8.17
N TYR A 53 12.42 11.43 6.97
CA TYR A 53 12.38 12.20 5.73
C TYR A 53 10.95 12.22 5.20
N PHE A 54 10.28 13.36 5.34
CA PHE A 54 8.88 13.54 4.95
C PHE A 54 8.75 14.53 3.81
N HIS A 55 7.97 14.15 2.80
CA HIS A 55 7.53 15.03 1.74
C HIS A 55 6.00 15.16 1.84
N SER A 56 5.54 16.33 2.27
CA SER A 56 4.11 16.58 2.46
C SER A 56 3.43 16.76 1.11
N VAL A 57 2.40 15.95 0.86
CA VAL A 57 1.57 15.98 -0.34
C VAL A 57 0.13 16.18 0.10
N ASN A 58 -0.44 17.34 -0.23
CA ASN A 58 -1.79 17.73 0.19
C ASN A 58 -2.80 17.70 -0.96
N SER A 59 -2.32 17.51 -2.18
CA SER A 59 -3.13 17.52 -3.39
C SER A 59 -2.54 16.61 -4.47
N LYS A 60 -3.36 16.35 -5.49
CA LYS A 60 -2.88 15.65 -6.69
C LYS A 60 -1.77 16.41 -7.38
N GLN A 61 -1.81 17.76 -7.37
CA GLN A 61 -0.77 18.58 -7.99
C GLN A 61 0.56 18.44 -7.26
N ASP A 62 0.56 18.44 -5.92
CA ASP A 62 1.78 18.24 -5.13
C ASP A 62 2.38 16.86 -5.42
N LEU A 63 1.54 15.83 -5.63
CA LEU A 63 2.01 14.49 -6.00
C LEU A 63 2.66 14.49 -7.40
N LEU A 64 2.12 15.24 -8.35
CA LEU A 64 2.72 15.36 -9.68
C LEU A 64 4.06 16.12 -9.65
N ASP A 65 4.17 17.13 -8.79
CA ASP A 65 5.42 17.88 -8.61
C ASP A 65 6.45 17.02 -7.89
N PHE A 66 6.05 16.25 -6.87
CA PHE A 66 6.89 15.24 -6.26
C PHE A 66 7.44 14.23 -7.30
N TYR A 67 6.63 13.79 -8.25
CA TYR A 67 7.10 12.85 -9.29
C TYR A 67 8.17 13.48 -10.19
N LYS A 68 8.12 14.80 -10.47
CA LYS A 68 9.14 15.51 -11.25
C LYS A 68 10.43 15.59 -10.45
N GLU A 69 10.35 16.07 -9.20
CA GLU A 69 11.49 16.17 -8.29
C GLU A 69 12.19 14.81 -8.10
N ALA A 70 11.42 13.76 -7.84
CA ALA A 70 11.98 12.42 -7.68
C ALA A 70 12.62 11.85 -8.96
N ALA A 71 12.15 12.28 -10.13
CA ALA A 71 12.72 11.86 -11.42
C ALA A 71 14.09 12.52 -11.72
N ASP A 72 14.37 13.67 -11.12
CA ASP A 72 15.66 14.36 -11.24
C ASP A 72 16.77 13.64 -10.44
N GLY A 73 16.41 12.72 -9.55
CA GLY A 73 17.30 11.85 -8.80
C GLY A 73 17.15 11.99 -7.29
N HIS A 74 17.41 10.88 -6.58
CA HIS A 74 17.38 10.81 -5.13
C HIS A 74 18.23 9.64 -4.62
N GLU A 75 18.56 9.65 -3.32
CA GLU A 75 19.34 8.58 -2.66
C GLU A 75 18.49 7.60 -1.84
N TYR A 76 17.16 7.79 -1.79
CA TYR A 76 16.27 6.94 -1.02
C TYR A 76 16.15 5.54 -1.63
N LYS A 77 16.10 4.53 -0.76
CA LYS A 77 15.89 3.13 -1.13
C LYS A 77 14.42 2.73 -1.10
N TYR A 78 13.63 3.47 -0.36
CA TYR A 78 12.21 3.21 -0.15
C TYR A 78 11.39 4.48 -0.31
N PHE A 79 10.27 4.38 -0.99
CA PHE A 79 9.19 5.36 -0.93
C PHE A 79 8.02 4.76 -0.17
N ALA A 80 7.48 5.48 0.81
CA ALA A 80 6.31 5.07 1.56
C ALA A 80 5.16 6.06 1.33
N LEU A 81 4.07 5.59 0.74
CA LEU A 81 2.84 6.36 0.56
C LEU A 81 1.94 6.16 1.79
N ASP A 82 1.74 7.18 2.58
CA ASP A 82 0.92 7.18 3.79
C ASP A 82 -0.17 8.27 3.71
N THR A 83 -1.39 7.94 3.19
CA THR A 83 -1.99 6.64 2.90
C THR A 83 -2.50 6.50 1.46
N ILE A 84 -2.84 5.26 1.07
CA ILE A 84 -3.47 4.97 -0.23
C ILE A 84 -4.88 5.57 -0.32
N ASP A 85 -5.57 5.67 0.79
CA ASP A 85 -6.94 6.20 0.89
C ASP A 85 -7.01 7.61 0.31
N LYS A 86 -6.03 8.46 0.66
CA LYS A 86 -5.93 9.84 0.13
C LYS A 86 -5.64 9.86 -1.37
N LEU A 87 -4.78 8.97 -1.84
CA LEU A 87 -4.53 8.86 -3.29
C LEU A 87 -5.80 8.51 -4.06
N VAL A 88 -6.63 7.62 -3.52
CA VAL A 88 -7.93 7.25 -4.12
C VAL A 88 -8.87 8.45 -4.12
N GLU A 89 -9.01 9.15 -2.98
CA GLU A 89 -9.84 10.35 -2.84
C GLU A 89 -9.47 11.43 -3.87
N TRP A 90 -8.17 11.73 -4.03
CA TRP A 90 -7.72 12.69 -5.03
C TRP A 90 -7.99 12.22 -6.47
N THR A 91 -7.86 10.93 -6.71
CA THR A 91 -8.13 10.35 -8.02
C THR A 91 -9.62 10.42 -8.37
N GLU A 92 -10.50 10.22 -7.40
CA GLU A 92 -11.95 10.39 -7.57
C GLU A 92 -12.29 11.84 -7.89
N ARG A 93 -11.75 12.80 -7.12
CA ARG A 93 -11.92 14.23 -7.38
C ARG A 93 -11.42 14.64 -8.77
N GLU A 94 -10.26 14.12 -9.19
CA GLU A 94 -9.71 14.36 -10.54
C GLU A 94 -10.69 13.90 -11.62
N VAL A 95 -11.28 12.71 -11.48
CA VAL A 95 -12.28 12.19 -12.42
C VAL A 95 -13.53 13.07 -12.42
N CYS A 96 -14.05 13.44 -11.24
CA CYS A 96 -15.22 14.29 -11.14
C CYS A 96 -15.01 15.66 -11.79
N GLN A 97 -13.84 16.27 -11.58
CA GLN A 97 -13.50 17.57 -12.21
C GLN A 97 -13.37 17.46 -13.73
N GLU A 98 -12.66 16.42 -14.23
CA GLU A 98 -12.47 16.23 -15.68
C GLU A 98 -13.78 16.02 -16.42
N TYR A 99 -14.72 15.27 -15.85
CA TYR A 99 -16.01 14.96 -16.47
C TYR A 99 -17.12 15.92 -16.06
N GLN A 100 -16.85 16.94 -15.22
CA GLN A 100 -17.79 17.93 -14.70
C GLN A 100 -19.03 17.29 -14.06
N ILE A 101 -18.78 16.29 -13.20
CA ILE A 101 -19.78 15.51 -12.44
C ILE A 101 -19.59 15.70 -10.95
N GLU A 102 -20.63 15.48 -10.16
CA GLU A 102 -20.59 15.55 -8.69
C GLU A 102 -20.05 14.26 -8.08
N SER A 103 -20.33 13.13 -8.69
CA SER A 103 -19.93 11.80 -8.22
C SER A 103 -19.46 10.90 -9.37
N ILE A 104 -18.50 10.03 -9.10
CA ILE A 104 -18.06 9.01 -10.07
C ILE A 104 -19.19 8.06 -10.48
N ASN A 105 -20.27 7.98 -9.68
CA ASN A 105 -21.48 7.23 -10.00
C ASN A 105 -22.28 7.82 -11.17
N ASP A 106 -22.12 9.11 -11.46
CA ASP A 106 -22.86 9.80 -12.53
C ASP A 106 -22.38 9.38 -13.93
N LEU A 107 -21.20 8.74 -14.00
CA LEU A 107 -20.73 8.17 -15.25
C LEU A 107 -21.40 6.80 -15.52
N PRO A 108 -21.98 6.62 -16.72
CA PRO A 108 -22.72 5.43 -17.03
C PRO A 108 -21.84 4.16 -17.02
N TYR A 109 -22.49 3.02 -16.77
CA TYR A 109 -21.88 1.69 -16.83
C TYR A 109 -20.64 1.49 -15.93
N GLY A 110 -20.53 2.26 -14.84
CA GLY A 110 -19.41 2.16 -13.91
C GLY A 110 -18.08 2.66 -14.48
N LYS A 111 -18.10 3.49 -15.52
CA LYS A 111 -16.92 4.10 -16.15
C LYS A 111 -16.08 4.89 -15.12
N GLY A 112 -16.73 5.64 -14.20
CA GLY A 112 -16.05 6.41 -13.17
C GLY A 112 -15.16 5.52 -12.29
N TYR A 113 -15.70 4.42 -11.79
CA TYR A 113 -14.93 3.41 -11.04
C TYR A 113 -13.77 2.81 -11.86
N GLY A 114 -13.98 2.62 -13.17
CA GLY A 114 -12.95 2.15 -14.11
C GLY A 114 -11.76 3.10 -14.16
N LEU A 115 -12.04 4.39 -14.32
CA LEU A 115 -11.03 5.47 -14.38
C LEU A 115 -10.27 5.60 -13.06
N VAL A 116 -10.98 5.65 -11.94
CA VAL A 116 -10.35 5.72 -10.59
C VAL A 116 -9.39 4.55 -10.38
N ARG A 117 -9.84 3.32 -10.66
CA ARG A 117 -9.00 2.12 -10.54
C ARG A 117 -7.73 2.22 -11.38
N GLN A 118 -7.87 2.57 -12.64
CA GLN A 118 -6.74 2.65 -13.56
C GLN A 118 -5.73 3.72 -13.12
N ARG A 119 -6.23 4.93 -12.76
CA ARG A 119 -5.39 6.05 -12.34
C ARG A 119 -4.67 5.77 -11.03
N THR A 120 -5.35 5.18 -10.04
CA THR A 120 -4.74 4.80 -8.76
C THR A 120 -3.59 3.80 -8.98
N ILE A 121 -3.83 2.75 -9.78
CA ILE A 121 -2.79 1.77 -10.11
C ILE A 121 -1.63 2.40 -10.86
N ASN A 122 -1.89 3.31 -11.79
CA ASN A 122 -0.85 4.02 -12.53
C ASN A 122 0.02 4.89 -11.62
N ASN A 123 -0.56 5.53 -10.59
CA ASN A 123 0.21 6.29 -9.60
C ASN A 123 1.15 5.38 -8.78
N ILE A 124 0.67 4.21 -8.32
CA ILE A 124 1.52 3.24 -7.61
C ILE A 124 2.67 2.75 -8.52
N LYS A 125 2.37 2.43 -9.77
CA LYS A 125 3.39 2.03 -10.76
C LYS A 125 4.38 3.16 -11.03
N LYS A 126 3.92 4.41 -11.08
CA LYS A 126 4.80 5.57 -11.24
C LYS A 126 5.78 5.68 -10.07
N LEU A 127 5.32 5.52 -8.82
CA LEU A 127 6.21 5.45 -7.66
C LEU A 127 7.25 4.35 -7.81
N GLN A 128 6.85 3.16 -8.27
CA GLN A 128 7.76 2.02 -8.48
C GLN A 128 8.79 2.27 -9.60
N THR A 129 8.48 3.11 -10.60
CA THR A 129 9.48 3.50 -11.61
C THR A 129 10.52 4.48 -11.06
N LEU A 130 10.17 5.22 -10.01
CA LEU A 130 11.05 6.20 -9.36
C LEU A 130 11.89 5.57 -8.25
N CYS A 131 11.31 4.65 -7.50
CA CYS A 131 12.01 3.92 -6.43
C CYS A 131 11.67 2.42 -6.51
N PRO A 132 12.67 1.51 -6.47
CA PRO A 132 12.42 0.08 -6.64
C PRO A 132 11.59 -0.55 -5.52
N ASN A 133 11.61 0.04 -4.32
CA ASN A 133 10.86 -0.47 -3.17
C ASN A 133 9.82 0.57 -2.76
N VAL A 134 8.55 0.23 -2.97
CA VAL A 134 7.41 1.08 -2.61
C VAL A 134 6.62 0.42 -1.49
N ILE A 135 6.40 1.16 -0.42
CA ILE A 135 5.56 0.76 0.70
C ILE A 135 4.26 1.56 0.60
N VAL A 136 3.15 0.87 0.60
CA VAL A 136 1.82 1.47 0.54
C VAL A 136 1.14 1.22 1.89
N ILE A 137 0.75 2.28 2.56
CA ILE A 137 0.02 2.21 3.82
C ILE A 137 -1.47 2.42 3.56
N GLY A 138 -2.31 1.62 4.23
CA GLY A 138 -3.74 1.76 4.16
C GLY A 138 -4.41 1.51 5.52
N HIS A 139 -5.67 1.90 5.60
CA HIS A 139 -6.49 1.62 6.77
C HIS A 139 -7.19 0.26 6.66
N ARG A 140 -7.47 -0.33 7.80
CA ARG A 140 -8.33 -1.50 7.92
C ARG A 140 -9.78 -1.07 7.81
N LYS A 141 -10.59 -1.80 7.05
CA LYS A 141 -12.04 -1.65 7.05
C LYS A 141 -12.56 -1.91 8.48
N THR A 142 -13.28 -0.95 9.03
CA THR A 142 -13.97 -1.14 10.29
C THR A 142 -15.16 -2.06 10.04
N ALA A 143 -15.23 -3.20 10.72
CA ALA A 143 -16.40 -4.06 10.66
C ALA A 143 -17.62 -3.25 11.13
N ALA A 144 -18.59 -3.07 10.25
CA ALA A 144 -19.89 -2.57 10.71
C ALA A 144 -20.45 -3.64 11.64
N SER A 145 -20.78 -3.24 12.88
CA SER A 145 -21.48 -4.11 13.82
C SER A 145 -22.88 -4.39 13.26
N VAL A 146 -22.99 -5.43 12.45
CA VAL A 146 -24.27 -5.96 12.02
C VAL A 146 -24.73 -6.87 13.15
N GLU A 147 -25.62 -6.37 13.99
CA GLU A 147 -26.13 -7.03 15.20
C GLU A 147 -26.72 -8.44 14.99
N ASN A 148 -26.78 -8.97 13.79
CA ASN A 148 -27.43 -10.27 13.51
C ASN A 148 -26.73 -11.12 12.43
N SER A 149 -25.48 -10.88 12.03
CA SER A 149 -24.81 -11.77 11.08
C SER A 149 -23.75 -12.65 11.75
N THR A 150 -23.89 -13.96 11.59
CA THR A 150 -22.88 -14.95 11.98
C THR A 150 -21.66 -14.97 11.04
N ALA A 151 -21.61 -14.08 10.03
CA ALA A 151 -20.51 -13.98 9.08
C ALA A 151 -19.44 -13.05 9.65
N ILE A 152 -18.26 -13.61 9.93
CA ILE A 152 -17.07 -12.83 10.29
C ILE A 152 -16.60 -12.11 9.02
N GLU A 153 -16.76 -10.78 8.95
CA GLU A 153 -16.12 -10.02 7.87
C GLU A 153 -14.59 -10.07 8.05
N PRO A 154 -13.84 -10.37 6.99
CA PRO A 154 -12.38 -10.43 7.09
C PRO A 154 -11.79 -9.05 7.34
N GLU A 155 -10.72 -9.00 8.15
CA GLU A 155 -9.84 -7.87 8.27
C GLU A 155 -9.22 -7.57 6.91
N SER A 156 -9.57 -6.45 6.32
CA SER A 156 -9.30 -6.12 4.93
C SER A 156 -8.91 -4.65 4.80
N LEU A 157 -8.23 -4.33 3.72
CA LEU A 157 -7.96 -2.94 3.33
C LEU A 157 -9.29 -2.21 3.08
N ASP A 158 -9.42 -0.99 3.64
CA ASP A 158 -10.62 -0.16 3.51
C ASP A 158 -10.70 0.55 2.15
N LEU A 159 -10.80 -0.24 1.11
CA LEU A 159 -11.06 0.23 -0.25
C LEU A 159 -12.20 -0.55 -0.87
N SER A 160 -13.01 0.13 -1.67
CA SER A 160 -14.22 -0.46 -2.23
C SER A 160 -13.94 -1.47 -3.37
N GLY A 161 -14.62 -2.58 -3.32
CA GLY A 161 -14.85 -3.52 -4.42
C GLY A 161 -13.61 -3.96 -5.20
N LYS A 162 -13.66 -3.82 -6.52
CA LYS A 162 -12.60 -4.27 -7.43
C LYS A 162 -11.28 -3.52 -7.26
N LEU A 163 -11.31 -2.26 -6.76
CA LEU A 163 -10.08 -1.47 -6.57
C LEU A 163 -9.16 -2.13 -5.55
N LYS A 164 -9.71 -2.53 -4.38
CA LYS A 164 -8.99 -3.26 -3.36
C LYS A 164 -8.23 -4.47 -3.94
N ASN A 165 -8.97 -5.35 -4.60
CA ASN A 165 -8.42 -6.59 -5.16
C ASN A 165 -7.32 -6.32 -6.20
N LEU A 166 -7.48 -5.29 -7.01
CA LEU A 166 -6.48 -4.92 -8.02
C LEU A 166 -5.20 -4.36 -7.39
N ILE A 167 -5.32 -3.53 -6.35
CA ILE A 167 -4.15 -3.01 -5.60
C ILE A 167 -3.43 -4.16 -4.91
N MET A 168 -4.16 -5.00 -4.17
CA MET A 168 -3.57 -6.16 -3.50
C MET A 168 -2.88 -7.12 -4.50
N ALA A 169 -3.44 -7.30 -5.69
CA ALA A 169 -2.83 -8.13 -6.74
C ALA A 169 -1.52 -7.56 -7.32
N GLN A 170 -1.32 -6.23 -7.27
CA GLN A 170 -0.05 -5.61 -7.68
C GLN A 170 1.06 -5.79 -6.64
N CYS A 171 0.69 -5.98 -5.35
CA CYS A 171 1.66 -6.08 -4.28
C CYS A 171 2.37 -7.44 -4.26
N ASP A 172 3.68 -7.44 -3.95
CA ASP A 172 4.45 -8.66 -3.76
C ASP A 172 4.24 -9.24 -2.36
N ALA A 173 3.93 -8.38 -1.40
CA ALA A 173 3.56 -8.77 -0.05
C ALA A 173 2.47 -7.85 0.52
N ILE A 174 1.56 -8.44 1.29
CA ILE A 174 0.45 -7.79 1.96
C ILE A 174 0.53 -8.19 3.43
N GLY A 175 0.85 -7.22 4.28
CA GLY A 175 0.98 -7.40 5.72
C GLY A 175 -0.17 -6.73 6.47
N TYR A 176 -0.85 -7.50 7.31
CA TYR A 176 -1.82 -6.99 8.27
C TYR A 176 -1.12 -6.66 9.59
N MET A 177 -1.23 -5.40 10.02
CA MET A 177 -0.64 -4.90 11.25
C MET A 177 -1.68 -4.85 12.37
N PHE A 178 -1.33 -5.43 13.52
CA PHE A 178 -2.18 -5.49 14.70
C PHE A 178 -1.36 -5.48 15.99
N ARG A 179 -2.02 -5.25 17.12
CA ARG A 179 -1.43 -5.44 18.44
C ARG A 179 -1.85 -6.77 19.01
N ASP A 180 -0.92 -7.50 19.61
CA ASP A 180 -1.24 -8.75 20.33
C ASP A 180 -1.73 -8.46 21.77
N GLU A 181 -1.88 -9.51 22.57
CA GLU A 181 -2.37 -9.44 23.95
C GLU A 181 -1.42 -8.67 24.88
N ASP A 182 -0.11 -8.64 24.55
CA ASP A 182 0.93 -7.92 25.29
C ASP A 182 1.17 -6.50 24.75
N ASP A 183 0.28 -6.00 23.87
CA ASP A 183 0.40 -4.72 23.15
C ASP A 183 1.63 -4.62 22.24
N ALA A 184 2.28 -5.73 21.91
CA ALA A 184 3.37 -5.73 20.95
C ALA A 184 2.83 -5.56 19.51
N LEU A 185 3.51 -4.72 18.72
CA LEU A 185 3.14 -4.52 17.33
C LEU A 185 3.56 -5.72 16.49
N MET A 186 2.58 -6.37 15.89
CA MET A 186 2.73 -7.55 15.05
C MET A 186 2.45 -7.26 13.59
N VAL A 187 3.04 -8.04 12.69
CA VAL A 187 2.66 -8.10 11.29
C VAL A 187 2.40 -9.54 10.86
N SER A 188 1.30 -9.75 10.15
CA SER A 188 0.90 -11.04 9.59
C SER A 188 0.94 -11.01 8.07
N PHE A 189 1.72 -11.90 7.46
CA PHE A 189 1.68 -12.24 6.03
C PHE A 189 0.93 -13.56 5.79
N LYS A 190 0.21 -14.03 6.79
CA LYS A 190 -0.57 -15.27 6.72
C LYS A 190 -2.04 -14.95 6.47
N ALA A 191 -2.56 -15.41 5.33
CA ALA A 191 -3.99 -15.40 5.07
C ALA A 191 -4.70 -16.32 6.08
N LYS A 192 -5.76 -15.82 6.68
CA LYS A 192 -6.71 -16.58 7.53
C LYS A 192 -8.11 -16.27 7.01
N GLN A 193 -9.13 -17.04 7.46
CA GLN A 193 -10.54 -16.78 7.07
C GLN A 193 -10.98 -15.34 7.36
N ALA A 194 -10.38 -14.72 8.39
CA ALA A 194 -10.67 -13.36 8.84
C ALA A 194 -9.58 -12.33 8.51
N VAL A 195 -8.57 -12.63 7.68
CA VAL A 195 -7.47 -11.70 7.38
C VAL A 195 -7.02 -11.84 5.93
N GLU A 196 -7.09 -10.76 5.17
CA GLU A 196 -6.55 -10.70 3.80
C GLU A 196 -5.07 -10.31 3.83
N ALA A 197 -4.18 -11.28 3.92
CA ALA A 197 -2.74 -11.10 3.90
C ALA A 197 -2.05 -12.16 3.03
N GLY A 198 -0.79 -11.95 2.71
CA GLY A 198 -0.04 -12.94 1.94
C GLY A 198 1.24 -12.39 1.34
N SER A 199 2.09 -13.26 0.79
CA SER A 199 3.32 -12.84 0.14
C SER A 199 3.74 -13.77 -0.97
N ARG A 200 4.34 -13.19 -2.02
CA ARG A 200 5.10 -13.89 -3.05
C ARG A 200 6.56 -14.13 -2.62
N CYS A 201 7.03 -13.37 -1.63
CA CYS A 201 8.38 -13.50 -1.08
C CYS A 201 8.42 -14.70 -0.11
N ASN A 202 9.30 -15.67 -0.39
CA ASN A 202 9.32 -16.95 0.35
C ASN A 202 9.55 -16.78 1.86
N HIS A 203 10.38 -15.81 2.27
CA HIS A 203 10.70 -15.56 3.67
C HIS A 203 9.56 -14.90 4.47
N LEU A 204 8.54 -14.36 3.77
CA LEU A 204 7.36 -13.75 4.40
C LEU A 204 6.12 -14.65 4.31
N LYS A 205 6.15 -15.66 3.43
CA LYS A 205 4.97 -16.44 3.10
C LYS A 205 4.46 -17.25 4.30
N GLY A 206 3.28 -16.85 4.80
CA GLY A 206 2.62 -17.52 5.92
C GLY A 206 3.17 -17.16 7.29
N GLU A 207 4.09 -16.18 7.38
CA GLU A 207 4.73 -15.76 8.61
C GLU A 207 3.88 -14.75 9.40
N ILE A 208 4.03 -14.80 10.73
CA ILE A 208 3.52 -13.79 11.69
C ILE A 208 4.66 -13.53 12.68
N PHE A 209 5.05 -12.27 12.86
CA PHE A 209 6.14 -11.92 13.77
C PHE A 209 5.97 -10.50 14.34
N PRO A 210 6.62 -10.18 15.48
CA PRO A 210 6.77 -8.81 15.94
C PRO A 210 7.40 -7.96 14.85
N PHE A 211 6.82 -6.78 14.59
CA PHE A 211 7.21 -5.96 13.45
C PHE A 211 8.72 -5.66 13.45
N ASP A 212 9.39 -6.03 12.38
CA ASP A 212 10.83 -5.80 12.18
C ASP A 212 11.14 -5.66 10.70
N TRP A 213 11.65 -4.51 10.30
CA TRP A 213 12.05 -4.25 8.91
C TRP A 213 13.13 -5.20 8.40
N ASN A 214 14.04 -5.67 9.26
CA ASN A 214 15.10 -6.62 8.87
C ASN A 214 14.56 -8.01 8.54
N LYS A 215 13.34 -8.35 9.00
CA LYS A 215 12.63 -9.56 8.60
C LYS A 215 11.86 -9.39 7.30
N ILE A 216 11.42 -8.16 6.99
CA ILE A 216 10.68 -7.83 5.77
C ILE A 216 11.64 -7.64 4.60
N TYR A 217 12.70 -6.85 4.80
CA TYR A 217 13.73 -6.58 3.80
C TYR A 217 15.05 -7.23 4.21
N ILE A 218 15.20 -8.50 3.85
CA ILE A 218 16.39 -9.27 4.19
C ILE A 218 17.56 -8.92 3.26
N LYS A 219 18.79 -9.09 3.75
CA LYS A 219 19.99 -8.93 2.92
C LYS A 219 20.02 -10.04 1.87
N GLU A 220 20.10 -9.65 0.62
CA GLU A 220 20.32 -10.62 -0.47
C GLU A 220 21.70 -11.27 -0.30
N LYS A 221 21.73 -12.60 -0.23
CA LYS A 221 22.99 -13.33 -0.31
C LYS A 221 23.50 -13.18 -1.76
N LYS A 222 24.60 -12.45 -1.93
CA LYS A 222 25.30 -12.32 -3.21
C LYS A 222 25.75 -13.69 -3.72
#